data_397b8a123c4f26dc7c66d1ab0621caa9
#
_entry.id   397b8a123c4f26dc7c66d1ab0621caa9
#
_cell.length_a   1.000
_cell.length_b   1.000
_cell.length_c   1.000
_cell.angle_alpha   90.00
_cell.angle_beta   90.00
_cell.angle_gamma   90.00
#
_symmetry.space_group_name_H-M   'P 1'
#
loop_
_entity.id
_entity.type
_entity.pdbx_description
1 polymer ?
#
loop_
_entity_poly.entity_id
_entity_poly.type
_entity_poly.pdbx_seq_one_letter_code
_entity_poly.pdbx_strand_id
1 'polypeptide(L)'
;MKIYTRKGDDGTTGLWYGGRRLKSDARIEAYGAIDEAGSALGVARSLCRAGKEEVERDLLHLQRDLFVAGAELAAAPEAAGRLEDGDRGQLLCGGEPGDAALGAAQRRAAEVEGGG
;
A
#
# COMPACT_ATOMS: atom_id res chain seq x y z
N MET A 1 -10.97 23.98 0.38
CA MET A 1 -11.12 22.59 0.82
C MET A 1 -11.01 22.55 2.35
N LYS A 2 -12.00 21.99 3.04
CA LYS A 2 -11.91 21.81 4.50
C LYS A 2 -11.14 20.52 4.79
N ILE A 3 -9.95 20.61 5.35
CA ILE A 3 -9.13 19.47 5.76
C ILE A 3 -9.67 18.86 7.05
N TYR A 4 -10.21 19.70 7.95
CA TYR A 4 -10.77 19.29 9.21
C TYR A 4 -12.30 19.21 9.15
N THR A 5 -12.89 18.02 9.26
CA THR A 5 -14.32 17.78 9.05
C THR A 5 -15.07 17.37 10.31
N ARG A 6 -14.39 17.00 11.39
CA ARG A 6 -14.94 16.45 12.66
C ARG A 6 -15.77 15.16 12.48
N LYS A 7 -15.80 14.56 11.29
CA LYS A 7 -16.62 13.37 11.00
C LYS A 7 -16.18 12.09 11.72
N GLY A 8 -15.04 12.10 12.42
CA GLY A 8 -14.55 10.96 13.18
C GLY A 8 -14.61 11.13 14.70
N ASP A 9 -15.17 12.25 15.19
CA ASP A 9 -15.22 12.55 16.63
C ASP A 9 -16.27 11.70 17.38
N ASP A 10 -17.17 11.05 16.64
CA ASP A 10 -18.16 10.10 17.14
C ASP A 10 -17.63 8.68 17.37
N GLY A 11 -16.32 8.45 17.26
CA GLY A 11 -15.70 7.14 17.41
C GLY A 11 -15.82 6.24 16.18
N THR A 12 -16.27 6.77 15.05
CA THR A 12 -16.34 6.04 13.79
C THR A 12 -15.32 6.55 12.78
N THR A 13 -14.98 5.70 11.80
CA THR A 13 -14.15 6.06 10.67
C THR A 13 -14.77 5.57 9.36
N GLY A 14 -14.51 6.27 8.25
CA GLY A 14 -14.91 5.85 6.91
C GLY A 14 -13.96 4.78 6.37
N LEU A 15 -14.51 3.78 5.69
CA LEU A 15 -13.75 2.84 4.89
C LEU A 15 -13.62 3.33 3.45
N TRP A 16 -12.59 2.87 2.78
CA TRP A 16 -12.41 3.11 1.36
C TRP A 16 -13.53 2.42 0.58
N TYR A 17 -14.08 3.10 -0.42
CA TYR A 17 -15.26 2.69 -1.19
C TYR A 17 -16.58 2.64 -0.40
N GLY A 18 -16.66 3.28 0.75
CA GLY A 18 -17.90 3.51 1.50
C GLY A 18 -18.03 2.71 2.79
N GLY A 19 -19.09 3.04 3.52
CA GLY A 19 -19.31 2.49 4.85
C GLY A 19 -18.55 3.20 5.96
N ARG A 20 -19.07 3.08 7.18
CA ARG A 20 -18.42 3.56 8.41
C ARG A 20 -18.34 2.42 9.42
N ARG A 21 -17.27 2.37 10.17
CA ARG A 21 -17.02 1.38 11.21
C ARG A 21 -16.58 2.06 12.49
N LEU A 22 -16.79 1.38 13.61
CA LEU A 22 -16.20 1.81 14.88
C LEU A 22 -14.68 1.78 14.77
N LYS A 23 -14.00 2.76 15.35
CA LYS A 23 -12.53 2.80 15.40
C LYS A 23 -11.94 1.63 16.17
N SER A 24 -12.71 1.00 17.06
CA SER A 24 -12.36 -0.22 17.79
C SER A 24 -12.66 -1.53 17.04
N ASP A 25 -13.09 -1.46 15.78
CA ASP A 25 -13.26 -2.64 14.93
C ASP A 25 -11.89 -3.30 14.70
N ALA A 26 -11.82 -4.62 14.87
CA ALA A 26 -10.57 -5.38 14.69
C ALA A 26 -9.91 -5.16 13.33
N ARG A 27 -10.70 -4.88 12.28
CA ARG A 27 -10.21 -4.55 10.95
C ARG A 27 -9.47 -3.21 10.96
N ILE A 28 -10.00 -2.21 11.68
CA ILE A 28 -9.38 -0.89 11.82
C ILE A 28 -8.06 -1.01 12.60
N GLU A 29 -8.05 -1.79 13.67
CA GLU A 29 -6.83 -2.08 14.42
C GLU A 29 -5.80 -2.80 13.57
N ALA A 30 -6.22 -3.77 12.75
CA ALA A 30 -5.33 -4.53 11.90
C ALA A 30 -4.61 -3.65 10.87
N TYR A 31 -5.33 -2.81 10.11
CA TYR A 31 -4.63 -1.95 9.14
C TYR A 31 -3.84 -0.83 9.81
N GLY A 32 -4.24 -0.38 11.00
CA GLY A 32 -3.45 0.55 11.82
C GLY A 32 -2.12 -0.06 12.27
N ALA A 33 -2.12 -1.32 12.70
CA ALA A 33 -0.90 -2.05 13.05
C ALA A 33 0.01 -2.27 11.82
N ILE A 34 -0.56 -2.53 10.66
CA ILE A 34 0.18 -2.64 9.39
C ILE A 34 0.85 -1.31 9.01
N ASP A 35 0.15 -0.20 9.15
CA ASP A 35 0.68 1.14 8.88
C ASP A 35 1.84 1.48 9.83
N GLU A 36 1.70 1.16 11.11
CA GLU A 36 2.76 1.31 12.10
C GLU A 36 4.00 0.45 11.75
N ALA A 37 3.80 -0.81 11.36
CA ALA A 37 4.88 -1.69 10.93
C ALA A 37 5.58 -1.15 9.67
N GLY A 38 4.82 -0.66 8.69
CA GLY A 38 5.36 -0.02 7.49
C GLY A 38 6.21 1.20 7.81
N SER A 39 5.78 2.01 8.76
CA SER A 39 6.52 3.18 9.26
C SER A 39 7.83 2.77 9.94
N ALA A 40 7.80 1.73 10.78
CA ALA A 40 9.01 1.19 11.44
C ALA A 40 10.03 0.66 10.42
N LEU A 41 9.58 -0.04 9.37
CA LEU A 41 10.43 -0.47 8.27
C LEU A 41 11.04 0.72 7.51
N GLY A 42 10.30 1.81 7.36
CA GLY A 42 10.81 3.06 6.77
C GLY A 42 11.96 3.65 7.59
N VAL A 43 11.84 3.67 8.91
CA VAL A 43 12.93 4.09 9.80
C VAL A 43 14.13 3.16 9.65
N ALA A 44 13.93 1.83 9.66
CA ALA A 44 15.00 0.87 9.47
C ALA A 44 15.75 1.08 8.15
N ARG A 45 15.03 1.34 7.05
CA ARG A 45 15.62 1.66 5.75
C ARG A 45 16.47 2.94 5.79
N SER A 46 16.00 3.98 6.47
CA SER A 46 16.74 5.24 6.59
C SER A 46 18.06 5.09 7.34
N LEU A 47 18.20 4.03 8.13
CA LEU A 47 19.40 3.70 8.89
C LEU A 47 20.34 2.74 8.13
N CYS A 48 19.94 2.21 6.98
CA CYS A 48 20.81 1.39 6.14
C CYS A 48 21.99 2.23 5.65
N ARG A 49 23.19 1.70 5.83
CA ARG A 49 24.45 2.33 5.38
C ARG A 49 24.90 1.71 4.07
N ALA A 50 25.83 2.37 3.40
CA ALA A 50 26.51 1.83 2.22
C ALA A 50 27.02 0.38 2.47
N GLY A 51 26.81 -0.52 1.52
CA GLY A 51 27.10 -1.94 1.64
C GLY A 51 25.95 -2.78 2.22
N LYS A 52 24.76 -2.19 2.38
CA LYS A 52 23.54 -2.87 2.85
C LYS A 52 22.38 -2.74 1.85
N GLU A 53 22.71 -2.59 0.58
CA GLU A 53 21.74 -2.32 -0.49
C GLU A 53 20.72 -3.47 -0.66
N GLU A 54 21.16 -4.71 -0.39
CA GLU A 54 20.28 -5.89 -0.42
C GLU A 54 19.23 -5.80 0.70
N VAL A 55 19.67 -5.52 1.92
CA VAL A 55 18.77 -5.35 3.08
C VAL A 55 17.80 -4.19 2.86
N GLU A 56 18.28 -3.07 2.33
CA GLU A 56 17.41 -1.92 2.03
C GLU A 56 16.35 -2.29 1.01
N ARG A 57 16.70 -3.04 -0.02
CA ARG A 57 15.76 -3.53 -1.04
C ARG A 57 14.70 -4.45 -0.45
N ASP A 58 15.11 -5.40 0.40
CA ASP A 58 14.19 -6.32 1.05
C ASP A 58 13.20 -5.56 1.97
N LEU A 59 13.67 -4.60 2.74
CA LEU A 59 12.82 -3.73 3.57
C LEU A 59 11.85 -2.92 2.72
N LEU A 60 12.27 -2.43 1.54
CA LEU A 60 11.37 -1.74 0.61
C LEU A 60 10.28 -2.66 0.08
N HIS A 61 10.61 -3.90 -0.29
CA HIS A 61 9.63 -4.89 -0.73
C HIS A 61 8.60 -5.17 0.36
N LEU A 62 9.05 -5.42 1.58
CA LEU A 62 8.16 -5.64 2.73
C LEU A 62 7.24 -4.43 2.99
N GLN A 63 7.75 -3.21 2.90
CA GLN A 63 6.91 -2.01 3.04
C GLN A 63 5.81 -1.94 1.97
N ARG A 64 6.15 -2.28 0.73
CA ARG A 64 5.18 -2.29 -0.39
C ARG A 64 4.10 -3.33 -0.17
N ASP A 65 4.47 -4.53 0.25
CA ASP A 65 3.53 -5.62 0.53
C ASP A 65 2.59 -5.26 1.69
N LEU A 66 3.13 -4.69 2.76
CA LEU A 66 2.33 -4.19 3.88
C LEU A 66 1.37 -3.07 3.46
N PHE A 67 1.81 -2.18 2.58
CA PHE A 67 0.96 -1.11 2.07
C PHE A 67 -0.25 -1.65 1.29
N VAL A 68 -0.04 -2.66 0.45
CA VAL A 68 -1.14 -3.34 -0.28
C VAL A 68 -2.08 -4.03 0.69
N ALA A 69 -1.55 -4.81 1.64
CA ALA A 69 -2.36 -5.49 2.64
C ALA A 69 -3.18 -4.50 3.50
N GLY A 70 -2.59 -3.38 3.90
CA GLY A 70 -3.27 -2.31 4.61
C GLY A 70 -4.40 -1.68 3.78
N ALA A 71 -4.18 -1.44 2.50
CA ALA A 71 -5.18 -0.90 1.59
C ALA A 71 -6.37 -1.87 1.40
N GLU A 72 -6.11 -3.17 1.28
CA GLU A 72 -7.15 -4.20 1.20
C GLU A 72 -8.00 -4.25 2.48
N LEU A 73 -7.37 -4.13 3.65
CA LEU A 73 -8.07 -4.08 4.92
C LEU A 73 -8.86 -2.78 5.10
N ALA A 74 -8.37 -1.66 4.59
CA ALA A 74 -9.05 -0.37 4.65
C ALA A 74 -10.24 -0.26 3.68
N ALA A 75 -10.32 -1.12 2.67
CA ALA A 75 -11.45 -1.18 1.76
C ALA A 75 -12.68 -1.80 2.43
N ALA A 76 -13.88 -1.37 2.04
CA ALA A 76 -15.11 -2.00 2.47
C ALA A 76 -15.15 -3.47 1.99
N PRO A 77 -15.69 -4.41 2.80
CA PRO A 77 -15.76 -5.83 2.42
C PRO A 77 -16.41 -6.06 1.06
N GLU A 78 -17.43 -5.28 0.75
CA GLU A 78 -18.20 -5.34 -0.51
C GLU A 78 -17.37 -4.83 -1.71
N ALA A 79 -16.31 -4.10 -1.45
CA ALA A 79 -15.42 -3.53 -2.45
C ALA A 79 -14.05 -4.26 -2.54
N ALA A 80 -13.84 -5.30 -1.72
CA ALA A 80 -12.56 -6.01 -1.66
C ALA A 80 -12.15 -6.64 -3.02
N GLY A 81 -13.13 -6.95 -3.89
CA GLY A 81 -12.88 -7.43 -5.25
C GLY A 81 -12.64 -6.32 -6.30
N ARG A 82 -12.70 -5.04 -5.91
CA ARG A 82 -12.48 -3.91 -6.83
C ARG A 82 -11.03 -3.41 -6.87
N LEU A 83 -10.18 -3.91 -5.99
CA LEU A 83 -8.75 -3.68 -6.07
C LEU A 83 -8.18 -4.59 -7.18
N GLU A 84 -8.50 -4.27 -8.42
CA GLU A 84 -7.92 -4.92 -9.59
C GLU A 84 -6.40 -4.63 -9.66
N ASP A 85 -5.68 -5.45 -10.40
CA ASP A 85 -4.21 -5.36 -10.52
C ASP A 85 -3.69 -3.96 -10.92
N GLY A 86 -4.52 -3.15 -11.60
CA GLY A 86 -4.23 -1.76 -11.94
C GLY A 86 -4.22 -0.82 -10.73
N ASP A 87 -5.17 -0.99 -9.81
CA ASP A 87 -5.25 -0.18 -8.59
C ASP A 87 -4.16 -0.55 -7.59
N ARG A 88 -3.81 -1.83 -7.52
CA ARG A 88 -2.64 -2.30 -6.74
C ARG A 88 -1.34 -1.68 -7.24
N GLY A 89 -1.17 -1.60 -8.56
CA GLY A 89 -0.03 -0.95 -9.19
C GLY A 89 0.06 0.54 -8.84
N GLN A 90 -1.07 1.24 -8.84
CA GLN A 90 -1.14 2.67 -8.53
C GLN A 90 -0.91 2.97 -7.04
N LEU A 91 -1.34 2.07 -6.15
CA LEU A 91 -1.09 2.16 -4.71
C LEU A 91 0.39 1.88 -4.36
N LEU A 92 1.04 0.99 -5.11
CA LEU A 92 2.47 0.69 -4.96
C LEU A 92 3.38 1.75 -5.57
N CYS A 93 2.90 2.45 -6.60
CA CYS A 93 3.60 3.51 -7.30
C CYS A 93 3.10 4.88 -6.82
N GLY A 94 3.33 5.22 -5.55
CA GLY A 94 3.38 6.63 -5.12
C GLY A 94 4.58 7.37 -5.75
N GLY A 95 5.17 6.82 -6.80
CA GLY A 95 6.23 7.33 -7.61
C GLY A 95 5.69 7.87 -8.94
N GLU A 96 6.41 8.79 -9.51
CA GLU A 96 6.22 9.51 -10.77
C GLU A 96 5.61 8.63 -11.87
N PRO A 97 4.78 9.19 -12.79
CA PRO A 97 4.13 8.45 -13.88
C PRO A 97 5.09 7.73 -14.84
N GLY A 98 6.41 7.87 -14.66
CA GLY A 98 7.45 7.12 -15.39
C GLY A 98 7.63 5.68 -14.94
N ASP A 99 7.33 5.32 -13.68
CA ASP A 99 7.61 3.99 -13.15
C ASP A 99 6.60 2.93 -13.63
N ALA A 100 5.36 3.35 -13.90
CA ALA A 100 4.35 2.48 -14.49
C ALA A 100 4.73 2.04 -15.92
N ALA A 101 5.38 2.93 -16.69
CA ALA A 101 5.85 2.64 -18.04
C ALA A 101 7.04 1.67 -18.02
N LEU A 102 7.92 1.75 -17.01
CA LEU A 102 9.06 0.85 -16.86
C LEU A 102 8.62 -0.58 -16.52
N GLY A 103 7.65 -0.73 -15.62
CA GLY A 103 7.07 -2.03 -15.26
C GLY A 103 6.31 -2.70 -16.43
N ALA A 104 5.65 -1.93 -17.28
CA ALA A 104 5.00 -2.42 -18.48
C ALA A 104 6.02 -2.84 -19.55
N ALA A 105 7.12 -2.12 -19.69
CA ALA A 105 8.20 -2.45 -20.62
C ALA A 105 8.95 -3.73 -20.21
N GLN A 106 9.18 -3.93 -18.91
CA GLN A 106 9.81 -5.13 -18.38
C GLN A 106 8.95 -6.38 -18.57
N ARG A 107 7.62 -6.29 -18.39
CA ARG A 107 6.69 -7.40 -18.68
C ARG A 107 6.67 -7.78 -20.16
N ARG A 108 6.68 -6.81 -21.08
CA ARG A 108 6.75 -7.08 -22.53
C ARG A 108 8.07 -7.71 -22.96
N ALA A 109 9.17 -7.33 -22.32
CA ALA A 109 10.47 -7.95 -22.59
C ALA A 109 10.49 -9.43 -22.17
N ALA A 110 9.91 -9.78 -21.01
CA ALA A 110 9.81 -11.15 -20.52
C ALA A 110 8.91 -12.04 -21.40
N GLU A 111 7.85 -11.49 -21.99
CA GLU A 111 6.97 -12.21 -22.94
C GLU A 111 7.64 -12.50 -24.28
N VAL A 112 8.58 -11.67 -24.71
CA VAL A 112 9.32 -11.87 -25.97
C VAL A 112 10.42 -12.93 -25.82
N GLU A 113 11.03 -13.07 -24.63
CA GLU A 113 12.07 -14.09 -24.38
C GLU A 113 11.49 -15.48 -24.05
N GLY A 114 10.21 -15.57 -23.67
CA GLY A 114 9.54 -16.85 -23.37
C GLY A 114 8.81 -17.51 -24.55
N GLY A 115 8.86 -16.95 -25.74
CA GLY A 115 8.17 -17.40 -26.95
C GLY A 115 9.12 -17.99 -28.02
N GLY A 116 10.00 -18.90 -27.62
CA GLY A 116 10.89 -19.65 -28.51
C GLY A 116 10.77 -21.15 -28.27
#